data_12d21c9d9b49af470f41cc57b25bb71b
#
_entry.id   12d21c9d9b49af470f41cc57b25bb71b
#
_cell.length_a   1.000
_cell.length_b   1.000
_cell.length_c   1.000
_cell.angle_alpha   90.00
_cell.angle_beta   90.00
_cell.angle_gamma   90.00
#
_symmetry.space_group_name_H-M   'P 1'
#
loop_
_entity.id
_entity.type
_entity.pdbx_description
1 polymer ?
#
loop_
_entity_poly.entity_id
_entity_poly.type
_entity_poly.pdbx_seq_one_letter_code
_entity_poly.pdbx_strand_id
1 'polypeptide(L)'
;EVLDGRLTGAVVGAPLWGRGKAEAVIAFAASRGIALGQSHGYANGNEDIAFLETVGHAHAVNPQPALRLAATQTGWPALQFKPRARTSPAALARSLGAYSTLAATALGGLAWGVTTGRRRAAAETATRVSSEAVLGMGGIEVAVTGEAHLWAHRPAVFLFNHQSSLDAYVLFSLLKHGVTAVAKKEMANAPLVGPLLQALDFAFIDRGNTRNAIATLQPAVDRLRNGLSVVVAPEGTRSRSPRLGRFRKGAFHLAMQAGVPLVPIVLHNTYEMMPRGSMMLRPGTVRVSVLSPIDVRGWTTDTLDDHVADVQALFQRTLDSAVA
;
A
#
# COMPACT_ATOMS: atom_id res chain seq x y z
N GLU A 1 32.42 6.19 12.17
CA GLU A 1 33.48 6.95 11.52
C GLU A 1 33.57 6.58 10.05
N VAL A 2 33.80 7.56 9.21
CA VAL A 2 34.01 7.34 7.76
C VAL A 2 35.40 7.88 7.43
N LEU A 3 36.28 7.02 6.91
CA LEU A 3 37.61 7.39 6.42
C LEU A 3 37.63 7.03 4.93
N ASP A 4 38.00 7.98 4.08
CA ASP A 4 38.10 7.81 2.62
C ASP A 4 36.82 7.21 1.99
N GLY A 5 35.64 7.61 2.49
CA GLY A 5 34.33 7.12 2.01
C GLY A 5 33.97 5.70 2.46
N ARG A 6 34.74 5.08 3.34
CA ARG A 6 34.46 3.75 3.90
C ARG A 6 34.20 3.82 5.39
N LEU A 7 33.23 3.02 5.85
CA LEU A 7 32.94 2.86 7.28
C LEU A 7 34.11 2.11 7.94
N THR A 8 34.73 2.70 8.99
CA THR A 8 35.85 2.09 9.73
C THR A 8 35.38 1.06 10.77
N GLY A 9 34.09 1.05 11.12
CA GLY A 9 33.57 0.27 12.24
C GLY A 9 33.77 0.93 13.61
N ALA A 10 34.50 2.05 13.70
CA ALA A 10 34.61 2.81 14.91
C ALA A 10 33.44 3.80 15.06
N VAL A 11 32.99 4.02 16.30
CA VAL A 11 31.96 5.00 16.65
C VAL A 11 32.66 6.32 17.01
N VAL A 12 32.26 7.42 16.38
CA VAL A 12 32.73 8.76 16.73
C VAL A 12 31.83 9.32 17.84
N GLY A 13 32.40 9.60 19.00
CA GLY A 13 31.67 10.12 20.16
C GLY A 13 31.07 9.05 21.05
N ALA A 14 30.29 9.47 22.06
CA ALA A 14 29.61 8.57 22.97
C ALA A 14 28.39 7.90 22.27
N PRO A 15 28.12 6.62 22.54
CA PRO A 15 26.90 5.96 22.06
C PRO A 15 25.64 6.73 22.49
N LEU A 16 24.67 6.86 21.59
CA LEU A 16 23.37 7.49 21.88
C LEU A 16 22.50 6.57 22.78
N TRP A 17 22.93 6.40 24.02
CA TRP A 17 22.32 5.56 25.03
C TRP A 17 22.12 6.34 26.33
N GLY A 18 20.99 6.15 27.01
CA GLY A 18 20.72 6.80 28.29
C GLY A 18 20.85 8.32 28.22
N ARG A 19 21.69 8.92 29.07
CA ARG A 19 21.95 10.37 29.10
C ARG A 19 22.53 10.91 27.79
N GLY A 20 23.37 10.15 27.11
CA GLY A 20 23.92 10.57 25.82
C GLY A 20 22.84 10.81 24.75
N LYS A 21 21.74 10.05 24.81
CA LYS A 21 20.57 10.29 23.94
C LYS A 21 19.86 11.61 24.29
N ALA A 22 19.70 11.91 25.57
CA ALA A 22 19.11 13.16 26.03
C ALA A 22 19.94 14.38 25.60
N GLU A 23 21.25 14.32 25.80
CA GLU A 23 22.19 15.38 25.40
C GLU A 23 22.18 15.63 23.90
N ALA A 24 22.15 14.55 23.10
CA ALA A 24 22.07 14.65 21.64
C ALA A 24 20.76 15.29 21.18
N VAL A 25 19.62 14.97 21.82
CA VAL A 25 18.32 15.58 21.54
C VAL A 25 18.32 17.06 21.89
N ILE A 26 18.89 17.45 23.04
CA ILE A 26 19.02 18.87 23.44
C ILE A 26 19.87 19.63 22.43
N ALA A 27 21.05 19.11 22.07
CA ALA A 27 21.92 19.74 21.09
C ALA A 27 21.27 19.89 19.72
N PHE A 28 20.58 18.84 19.25
CA PHE A 28 19.83 18.88 17.99
C PHE A 28 18.72 19.92 18.02
N ALA A 29 17.91 19.96 19.09
CA ALA A 29 16.84 20.93 19.25
C ALA A 29 17.35 22.36 19.25
N ALA A 30 18.45 22.63 19.98
CA ALA A 30 19.11 23.95 20.01
C ALA A 30 19.59 24.37 18.61
N SER A 31 20.22 23.45 17.85
CA SER A 31 20.71 23.72 16.50
C SER A 31 19.61 24.01 15.47
N ARG A 32 18.37 23.63 15.76
CA ARG A 32 17.20 23.79 14.88
C ARG A 32 16.13 24.73 15.41
N GLY A 33 16.34 25.36 16.55
CA GLY A 33 15.34 26.24 17.19
C GLY A 33 14.06 25.51 17.62
N ILE A 34 14.14 24.20 17.97
CA ILE A 34 12.99 23.40 18.36
C ILE A 34 12.71 23.60 19.85
N ALA A 35 11.48 23.98 20.19
CA ALA A 35 11.02 24.13 21.57
C ALA A 35 10.74 22.75 22.18
N LEU A 36 11.66 22.21 22.96
CA LEU A 36 11.51 20.90 23.63
C LEU A 36 10.32 20.87 24.57
N GLY A 37 9.98 21.96 25.25
CA GLY A 37 8.79 22.05 26.11
C GLY A 37 7.45 21.88 25.39
N GLN A 38 7.42 22.03 24.07
CA GLN A 38 6.24 21.78 23.21
C GLN A 38 6.37 20.48 22.42
N SER A 39 7.46 19.73 22.61
CA SER A 39 7.74 18.52 21.84
C SER A 39 7.20 17.27 22.56
N HIS A 40 6.80 16.28 21.76
CA HIS A 40 6.36 14.98 22.26
C HIS A 40 7.49 13.95 22.16
N GLY A 41 7.77 13.24 23.25
CA GLY A 41 8.71 12.11 23.30
C GLY A 41 8.00 10.80 23.56
N TYR A 42 8.35 9.75 22.82
CA TYR A 42 7.80 8.40 22.98
C TYR A 42 8.94 7.40 23.16
N ALA A 43 8.92 6.61 24.24
CA ALA A 43 9.94 5.61 24.52
C ALA A 43 9.40 4.41 25.31
N ASN A 44 10.14 3.30 25.27
CA ASN A 44 9.77 2.06 25.96
C ASN A 44 10.85 1.51 26.89
N GLY A 45 12.10 1.92 26.73
CA GLY A 45 13.26 1.40 27.46
C GLY A 45 13.52 2.15 28.77
N ASN A 46 14.08 1.45 29.76
CA ASN A 46 14.50 2.06 31.03
C ASN A 46 15.60 3.12 30.82
N GLU A 47 16.42 2.94 29.80
CA GLU A 47 17.48 3.86 29.40
C GLU A 47 16.97 5.18 28.84
N ASP A 48 15.71 5.25 28.44
CA ASP A 48 15.10 6.40 27.80
C ASP A 48 14.49 7.41 28.80
N ILE A 49 14.56 7.15 30.09
CA ILE A 49 14.02 8.05 31.12
C ILE A 49 14.60 9.45 30.98
N ALA A 50 15.93 9.56 30.90
CA ALA A 50 16.61 10.85 30.73
C ALA A 50 16.22 11.57 29.43
N PHE A 51 15.95 10.84 28.35
CA PHE A 51 15.41 11.42 27.10
C PHE A 51 14.00 11.97 27.29
N LEU A 52 13.11 11.22 27.94
CA LEU A 52 11.74 11.66 28.17
C LEU A 52 11.64 12.88 29.10
N GLU A 53 12.59 13.04 30.02
CA GLU A 53 12.71 14.22 30.88
C GLU A 53 13.05 15.51 30.12
N THR A 54 13.59 15.42 28.88
CA THR A 54 13.96 16.59 28.07
C THR A 54 12.78 17.23 27.35
N VAL A 55 11.66 16.55 27.21
CA VAL A 55 10.51 17.00 26.42
C VAL A 55 9.32 17.38 27.29
N GLY A 56 8.52 18.35 26.84
CA GLY A 56 7.34 18.78 27.60
C GLY A 56 6.20 17.79 27.61
N HIS A 57 6.11 16.90 26.61
CA HIS A 57 5.07 15.88 26.51
C HIS A 57 5.67 14.48 26.38
N ALA A 58 6.09 13.91 27.49
CA ALA A 58 6.65 12.56 27.56
C ALA A 58 5.56 11.48 27.57
N HIS A 59 5.75 10.40 26.81
CA HIS A 59 4.83 9.27 26.73
C HIS A 59 5.60 7.95 26.87
N ALA A 60 5.28 7.15 27.88
CA ALA A 60 5.84 5.82 28.05
C ALA A 60 5.03 4.79 27.24
N VAL A 61 5.64 4.13 26.26
CA VAL A 61 4.97 3.19 25.34
C VAL A 61 5.39 1.76 25.68
N ASN A 62 4.45 0.90 26.12
CA ASN A 62 4.77 -0.44 26.60
C ASN A 62 6.00 -0.46 27.54
N PRO A 63 6.03 0.37 28.58
CA PRO A 63 7.23 0.67 29.33
C PRO A 63 7.81 -0.54 30.04
N GLN A 64 9.14 -0.65 30.03
CA GLN A 64 9.89 -1.54 30.90
C GLN A 64 9.73 -1.12 32.37
N PRO A 65 10.06 -1.99 33.34
CA PRO A 65 9.70 -1.78 34.75
C PRO A 65 10.14 -0.45 35.36
N ALA A 66 11.39 -0.01 35.13
CA ALA A 66 11.88 1.25 35.73
C ALA A 66 11.23 2.47 35.03
N LEU A 67 11.05 2.44 33.72
CA LEU A 67 10.34 3.49 33.00
C LEU A 67 8.87 3.57 33.42
N ARG A 68 8.22 2.44 33.69
CA ARG A 68 6.84 2.41 34.20
C ARG A 68 6.74 3.09 35.54
N LEU A 69 7.69 2.80 36.45
CA LEU A 69 7.75 3.45 37.74
C LEU A 69 7.96 4.96 37.61
N ALA A 70 8.92 5.38 36.80
CA ALA A 70 9.16 6.80 36.51
C ALA A 70 7.93 7.47 35.96
N ALA A 71 7.24 6.87 34.98
CA ALA A 71 6.01 7.42 34.39
C ALA A 71 4.89 7.58 35.43
N THR A 72 4.75 6.64 36.39
CA THR A 72 3.78 6.76 37.47
C THR A 72 4.14 7.91 38.41
N GLN A 73 5.42 8.08 38.74
CA GLN A 73 5.89 9.12 39.64
C GLN A 73 5.80 10.54 39.05
N THR A 74 6.04 10.67 37.74
CA THR A 74 6.03 11.94 37.02
C THR A 74 4.69 12.29 36.40
N GLY A 75 3.72 11.37 36.41
CA GLY A 75 2.42 11.54 35.75
C GLY A 75 2.46 11.43 34.23
N TRP A 76 3.50 10.84 33.66
CA TRP A 76 3.57 10.63 32.21
C TRP A 76 2.53 9.59 31.74
N PRO A 77 1.79 9.86 30.63
CA PRO A 77 0.89 8.89 30.06
C PRO A 77 1.59 7.59 29.70
N ALA A 78 1.10 6.45 30.22
CA ALA A 78 1.58 5.12 29.87
C ALA A 78 0.65 4.50 28.83
N LEU A 79 1.10 4.45 27.58
CA LEU A 79 0.38 3.86 26.46
C LEU A 79 0.70 2.36 26.38
N GLN A 80 -0.32 1.51 26.50
CA GLN A 80 -0.16 0.07 26.34
C GLN A 80 -0.75 -0.39 25.00
N PHE A 81 0.12 -0.81 24.10
CA PHE A 81 -0.26 -1.47 22.87
C PHE A 81 -0.09 -2.98 23.06
N LYS A 82 -1.12 -3.74 22.72
CA LYS A 82 -0.99 -5.20 22.68
C LYS A 82 0.07 -5.57 21.65
N PRO A 83 1.04 -6.45 21.98
CA PRO A 83 1.97 -6.93 20.97
C PRO A 83 1.17 -7.55 19.82
N ARG A 84 1.64 -7.34 18.59
CA ARG A 84 1.03 -8.05 17.43
C ARG A 84 0.95 -9.52 17.78
N ALA A 85 -0.25 -10.09 17.70
CA ALA A 85 -0.48 -11.49 18.04
C ALA A 85 0.61 -12.35 17.39
N ARG A 86 1.24 -13.23 18.18
CA ARG A 86 2.17 -14.24 17.66
C ARG A 86 1.46 -14.98 16.52
N THR A 87 2.17 -15.22 15.43
CA THR A 87 1.65 -15.98 14.30
C THR A 87 1.14 -17.31 14.80
N SER A 88 -0.17 -17.52 14.78
CA SER A 88 -0.73 -18.82 15.18
C SER A 88 -0.38 -19.89 14.12
N PRO A 89 -0.17 -21.15 14.53
CA PRO A 89 0.03 -22.24 13.56
C PRO A 89 -1.09 -22.32 12.52
N ALA A 90 -2.33 -22.03 12.91
CA ALA A 90 -3.47 -21.97 12.01
C ALA A 90 -3.37 -20.82 10.98
N ALA A 91 -2.86 -19.65 11.36
CA ALA A 91 -2.62 -18.55 10.43
C ALA A 91 -1.51 -18.88 9.44
N LEU A 92 -0.46 -19.56 9.90
CA LEU A 92 0.62 -20.04 9.03
C LEU A 92 0.07 -21.07 8.03
N ALA A 93 -0.67 -22.07 8.49
CA ALA A 93 -1.26 -23.10 7.63
C ALA A 93 -2.20 -22.49 6.58
N ARG A 94 -3.08 -21.56 6.97
CA ARG A 94 -3.94 -20.82 6.02
C ARG A 94 -3.14 -20.06 4.97
N SER A 95 -2.12 -19.33 5.39
CA SER A 95 -1.28 -18.56 4.46
C SER A 95 -0.50 -19.46 3.51
N LEU A 96 0.07 -20.54 3.99
CA LEU A 96 0.75 -21.53 3.16
C LEU A 96 -0.22 -22.17 2.15
N GLY A 97 -1.41 -22.60 2.58
CA GLY A 97 -2.45 -23.13 1.70
C GLY A 97 -2.86 -22.12 0.63
N ALA A 98 -3.11 -20.87 0.99
CA ALA A 98 -3.47 -19.81 0.05
C ALA A 98 -2.38 -19.60 -1.01
N TYR A 99 -1.11 -19.52 -0.62
CA TYR A 99 -0.01 -19.32 -1.57
C TYR A 99 0.31 -20.57 -2.41
N SER A 100 0.11 -21.77 -1.87
CA SER A 100 0.21 -23.01 -2.65
C SER A 100 -0.87 -23.08 -3.74
N THR A 101 -2.09 -22.67 -3.41
CA THR A 101 -3.20 -22.58 -4.37
C THR A 101 -2.93 -21.52 -5.43
N LEU A 102 -2.38 -20.34 -5.04
CA LEU A 102 -1.95 -19.31 -5.99
C LEU A 102 -0.92 -19.86 -6.99
N ALA A 103 0.09 -20.59 -6.52
CA ALA A 103 1.11 -21.20 -7.38
C ALA A 103 0.49 -22.25 -8.32
N ALA A 104 -0.35 -23.14 -7.79
CA ALA A 104 -1.01 -24.20 -8.57
C ALA A 104 -1.93 -23.62 -9.66
N THR A 105 -2.75 -22.61 -9.33
CA THR A 105 -3.66 -21.98 -10.30
C THR A 105 -2.89 -21.17 -11.35
N ALA A 106 -1.80 -20.50 -10.98
CA ALA A 106 -0.94 -19.80 -11.95
C ALA A 106 -0.29 -20.79 -12.94
N LEU A 107 0.27 -21.89 -12.46
CA LEU A 107 0.86 -22.95 -13.32
C LEU A 107 -0.19 -23.61 -14.20
N GLY A 108 -1.35 -23.96 -13.64
CA GLY A 108 -2.47 -24.54 -14.39
C GLY A 108 -2.99 -23.58 -15.48
N GLY A 109 -3.14 -22.31 -15.14
CA GLY A 109 -3.53 -21.28 -16.11
C GLY A 109 -2.53 -21.10 -17.24
N LEU A 110 -1.23 -21.06 -16.92
CA LEU A 110 -0.18 -20.97 -17.93
C LEU A 110 -0.18 -22.21 -18.85
N ALA A 111 -0.27 -23.42 -18.28
CA ALA A 111 -0.36 -24.66 -19.05
C ALA A 111 -1.59 -24.68 -19.97
N TRP A 112 -2.77 -24.30 -19.44
CA TRP A 112 -3.99 -24.19 -20.23
C TRP A 112 -3.86 -23.16 -21.35
N GLY A 113 -3.29 -21.99 -21.06
CA GLY A 113 -3.08 -20.93 -22.05
C GLY A 113 -2.14 -21.36 -23.19
N VAL A 114 -1.10 -22.14 -22.89
CA VAL A 114 -0.17 -22.68 -23.87
C VAL A 114 -0.84 -23.76 -24.72
N THR A 115 -1.54 -24.73 -24.10
CA THR A 115 -2.14 -25.87 -24.83
C THR A 115 -3.32 -25.46 -25.71
N THR A 116 -4.08 -24.43 -25.31
CA THR A 116 -5.27 -23.99 -26.05
C THR A 116 -5.05 -22.76 -26.93
N GLY A 117 -3.89 -22.10 -26.81
CA GLY A 117 -3.61 -20.81 -27.45
C GLY A 117 -4.37 -19.60 -26.84
N ARG A 118 -5.25 -19.84 -25.85
CA ARG A 118 -6.10 -18.83 -25.22
C ARG A 118 -5.42 -18.20 -24.00
N ARG A 119 -4.21 -17.66 -24.17
CA ARG A 119 -3.35 -17.21 -23.07
C ARG A 119 -4.02 -16.21 -22.14
N ARG A 120 -4.69 -15.19 -22.70
CA ARG A 120 -5.35 -14.16 -21.91
C ARG A 120 -6.53 -14.71 -21.10
N ALA A 121 -7.45 -15.45 -21.71
CA ALA A 121 -8.59 -16.03 -21.02
C ALA A 121 -8.16 -16.99 -19.90
N ALA A 122 -7.12 -17.76 -20.14
CA ALA A 122 -6.53 -18.65 -19.14
C ALA A 122 -5.91 -17.86 -17.98
N ALA A 123 -5.18 -16.77 -18.26
CA ALA A 123 -4.59 -15.91 -17.25
C ALA A 123 -5.65 -15.18 -16.41
N GLU A 124 -6.71 -14.65 -17.03
CA GLU A 124 -7.84 -14.01 -16.33
C GLU A 124 -8.53 -15.00 -15.39
N THR A 125 -8.82 -16.21 -15.88
CA THR A 125 -9.44 -17.26 -15.07
C THR A 125 -8.54 -17.68 -13.92
N ALA A 126 -7.25 -17.92 -14.18
CA ALA A 126 -6.28 -18.30 -13.15
C ALA A 126 -6.15 -17.22 -12.08
N THR A 127 -6.09 -15.93 -12.49
CA THR A 127 -5.98 -14.80 -11.56
C THR A 127 -7.24 -14.64 -10.71
N ARG A 128 -8.42 -14.78 -11.30
CA ARG A 128 -9.69 -14.74 -10.57
C ARG A 128 -9.78 -15.88 -9.56
N VAL A 129 -9.60 -17.12 -10.01
CA VAL A 129 -9.69 -18.30 -9.14
C VAL A 129 -8.65 -18.27 -8.01
N SER A 130 -7.40 -17.87 -8.31
CA SER A 130 -6.38 -17.72 -7.29
C SER A 130 -6.70 -16.61 -6.30
N SER A 131 -7.27 -15.49 -6.75
CA SER A 131 -7.67 -14.39 -5.88
C SER A 131 -8.79 -14.81 -4.93
N GLU A 132 -9.84 -15.44 -5.45
CA GLU A 132 -10.95 -15.98 -4.66
C GLU A 132 -10.47 -17.05 -3.66
N ALA A 133 -9.55 -17.92 -4.08
CA ALA A 133 -8.97 -18.97 -3.21
C ALA A 133 -8.09 -18.36 -2.10
N VAL A 134 -7.24 -17.36 -2.42
CA VAL A 134 -6.42 -16.67 -1.41
C VAL A 134 -7.28 -15.99 -0.37
N LEU A 135 -8.34 -15.31 -0.79
CA LEU A 135 -9.29 -14.66 0.11
C LEU A 135 -10.04 -15.69 0.97
N GLY A 136 -10.64 -16.70 0.35
CA GLY A 136 -11.41 -17.74 1.06
C GLY A 136 -10.55 -18.55 2.05
N MET A 137 -9.37 -19.03 1.64
CA MET A 137 -8.46 -19.76 2.54
C MET A 137 -7.87 -18.83 3.62
N GLY A 138 -7.71 -17.54 3.32
CA GLY A 138 -7.32 -16.53 4.29
C GLY A 138 -8.40 -16.24 5.33
N GLY A 139 -9.63 -16.70 5.11
CA GLY A 139 -10.80 -16.34 5.92
C GLY A 139 -11.17 -14.88 5.73
N ILE A 140 -11.00 -14.35 4.52
CA ILE A 140 -11.24 -12.95 4.19
C ILE A 140 -12.49 -12.85 3.35
N GLU A 141 -13.49 -12.17 3.88
CA GLU A 141 -14.71 -11.80 3.17
C GLU A 141 -14.54 -10.41 2.55
N VAL A 142 -15.20 -10.15 1.43
CA VAL A 142 -15.18 -8.83 0.77
C VAL A 142 -16.62 -8.28 0.74
N ALA A 143 -16.84 -7.22 1.53
CA ALA A 143 -18.08 -6.46 1.53
C ALA A 143 -17.96 -5.25 0.60
N VAL A 144 -18.79 -5.19 -0.44
CA VAL A 144 -18.71 -4.16 -1.49
C VAL A 144 -19.95 -3.30 -1.48
N THR A 145 -19.76 -1.99 -1.58
CA THR A 145 -20.81 -1.02 -1.89
C THR A 145 -20.56 -0.40 -3.26
N GLY A 146 -21.61 -0.16 -4.04
CA GLY A 146 -21.50 0.43 -5.38
C GLY A 146 -20.94 -0.50 -6.45
N GLU A 147 -21.04 -1.83 -6.30
CA GLU A 147 -20.49 -2.82 -7.24
C GLU A 147 -20.91 -2.59 -8.69
N ALA A 148 -22.12 -2.06 -8.93
CA ALA A 148 -22.61 -1.75 -10.28
C ALA A 148 -21.68 -0.84 -11.08
N HIS A 149 -20.96 0.07 -10.41
CA HIS A 149 -20.00 0.99 -11.07
C HIS A 149 -18.79 0.27 -11.67
N LEU A 150 -18.47 -0.96 -11.23
CA LEU A 150 -17.39 -1.76 -11.82
C LEU A 150 -17.68 -2.17 -13.27
N TRP A 151 -18.97 -2.18 -13.66
CA TRP A 151 -19.41 -2.74 -14.94
C TRP A 151 -20.01 -1.69 -15.87
N ALA A 152 -20.61 -0.62 -15.33
CA ALA A 152 -21.43 0.34 -16.07
C ALA A 152 -20.66 1.13 -17.14
N HIS A 153 -19.35 1.33 -16.99
CA HIS A 153 -18.56 2.23 -17.83
C HIS A 153 -17.18 1.64 -18.18
N ARG A 154 -17.16 0.51 -18.88
CA ARG A 154 -15.90 -0.06 -19.38
C ARG A 154 -15.71 0.26 -20.86
N PRO A 155 -14.48 0.52 -21.34
CA PRO A 155 -13.23 0.57 -20.58
C PRO A 155 -13.15 1.79 -19.66
N ALA A 156 -12.45 1.64 -18.54
CA ALA A 156 -12.25 2.68 -17.53
C ALA A 156 -10.86 2.60 -16.89
N VAL A 157 -10.42 3.68 -16.26
CA VAL A 157 -9.29 3.65 -15.33
C VAL A 157 -9.84 3.47 -13.93
N PHE A 158 -9.62 2.30 -13.34
CA PHE A 158 -9.95 2.00 -11.96
C PHE A 158 -8.84 2.53 -11.05
N LEU A 159 -9.17 3.54 -10.23
CA LEU A 159 -8.25 4.08 -9.22
C LEU A 159 -8.48 3.39 -7.89
N PHE A 160 -7.40 3.01 -7.19
CA PHE A 160 -7.51 2.46 -5.84
C PHE A 160 -6.39 2.96 -4.92
N ASN A 161 -6.66 3.08 -3.62
CA ASN A 161 -5.64 3.36 -2.61
C ASN A 161 -4.89 2.07 -2.26
N HIS A 162 -3.54 2.14 -2.29
CA HIS A 162 -2.70 0.96 -2.20
C HIS A 162 -2.09 0.79 -0.81
N GLN A 163 -2.68 -0.05 0.01
CA GLN A 163 -2.30 -0.27 1.41
C GLN A 163 -1.58 -1.60 1.64
N SER A 164 -1.89 -2.62 0.84
CA SER A 164 -1.50 -4.01 1.08
C SER A 164 -1.19 -4.75 -0.22
N SER A 165 -0.46 -5.86 -0.14
CA SER A 165 -0.40 -6.82 -1.24
C SER A 165 -1.74 -7.55 -1.43
N LEU A 166 -2.61 -7.55 -0.42
CA LEU A 166 -3.96 -8.10 -0.48
C LEU A 166 -4.84 -7.34 -1.48
N ASP A 167 -4.55 -6.05 -1.73
CA ASP A 167 -5.35 -5.21 -2.64
C ASP A 167 -5.50 -5.84 -4.02
N ALA A 168 -4.44 -6.47 -4.54
CA ALA A 168 -4.48 -7.13 -5.84
C ALA A 168 -5.50 -8.28 -5.86
N TYR A 169 -5.53 -9.12 -4.82
CA TYR A 169 -6.48 -10.24 -4.74
C TYR A 169 -7.92 -9.75 -4.60
N VAL A 170 -8.14 -8.70 -3.81
CA VAL A 170 -9.47 -8.07 -3.69
C VAL A 170 -9.91 -7.50 -5.02
N LEU A 171 -9.05 -6.73 -5.71
CA LEU A 171 -9.39 -6.11 -6.99
C LEU A 171 -9.67 -7.15 -8.08
N PHE A 172 -8.83 -8.17 -8.22
CA PHE A 172 -9.03 -9.20 -9.26
C PHE A 172 -10.22 -10.13 -8.97
N SER A 173 -10.59 -10.35 -7.72
CA SER A 173 -11.83 -11.06 -7.38
C SER A 173 -13.08 -10.26 -7.77
N LEU A 174 -13.05 -8.92 -7.67
CA LEU A 174 -14.14 -8.02 -8.01
C LEU A 174 -14.23 -7.74 -9.51
N LEU A 175 -13.10 -7.43 -10.15
CA LEU A 175 -13.06 -6.99 -11.54
C LEU A 175 -13.16 -8.14 -12.54
N LYS A 176 -12.88 -9.35 -12.14
CA LYS A 176 -13.04 -10.64 -12.83
C LYS A 176 -12.29 -10.77 -14.17
N HIS A 177 -12.62 -9.96 -15.17
CA HIS A 177 -12.07 -10.03 -16.53
C HIS A 177 -12.07 -8.66 -17.22
N GLY A 178 -11.41 -8.57 -18.39
CA GLY A 178 -11.35 -7.36 -19.19
C GLY A 178 -10.53 -6.24 -18.54
N VAL A 179 -9.61 -6.60 -17.64
CA VAL A 179 -8.77 -5.64 -16.93
C VAL A 179 -7.29 -5.98 -17.08
N THR A 180 -6.48 -4.94 -17.02
CA THR A 180 -5.03 -5.02 -16.89
C THR A 180 -4.56 -4.00 -15.86
N ALA A 181 -3.29 -3.97 -15.54
CA ALA A 181 -2.77 -3.01 -14.57
C ALA A 181 -1.38 -2.49 -14.98
N VAL A 182 -0.94 -1.47 -14.27
CA VAL A 182 0.40 -0.89 -14.42
C VAL A 182 1.32 -1.49 -13.36
N ALA A 183 2.40 -2.14 -13.80
CA ALA A 183 3.39 -2.75 -12.92
C ALA A 183 4.79 -2.14 -13.12
N LYS A 184 5.68 -2.36 -12.17
CA LYS A 184 7.09 -2.07 -12.33
C LYS A 184 7.72 -2.98 -13.39
N LYS A 185 8.67 -2.45 -14.18
CA LYS A 185 9.39 -3.19 -15.22
C LYS A 185 10.05 -4.47 -14.69
N GLU A 186 10.59 -4.42 -13.48
CA GLU A 186 11.27 -5.57 -12.85
C GLU A 186 10.31 -6.73 -12.57
N MET A 187 9.01 -6.47 -12.44
CA MET A 187 8.00 -7.51 -12.23
C MET A 187 7.81 -8.42 -13.44
N ALA A 188 8.16 -7.94 -14.65
CA ALA A 188 8.08 -8.75 -15.88
C ALA A 188 8.96 -10.00 -15.80
N ASN A 189 10.07 -9.92 -15.06
CA ASN A 189 11.05 -11.01 -14.93
C ASN A 189 10.88 -11.82 -13.62
N ALA A 190 9.85 -11.52 -12.82
CA ALA A 190 9.61 -12.25 -11.59
C ALA A 190 9.17 -13.71 -11.90
N PRO A 191 9.81 -14.74 -11.30
CA PRO A 191 9.44 -16.12 -11.51
C PRO A 191 7.95 -16.38 -11.23
N LEU A 192 7.28 -17.16 -12.05
CA LEU A 192 5.84 -17.50 -12.01
C LEU A 192 4.90 -16.30 -12.20
N VAL A 193 5.20 -15.17 -11.59
CA VAL A 193 4.34 -13.96 -11.63
C VAL A 193 4.52 -13.22 -12.96
N GLY A 194 5.74 -13.05 -13.44
CA GLY A 194 6.04 -12.31 -14.67
C GLY A 194 5.28 -12.84 -15.89
N PRO A 195 5.34 -14.15 -16.20
CA PRO A 195 4.57 -14.74 -17.31
C PRO A 195 3.06 -14.54 -17.19
N LEU A 196 2.50 -14.60 -15.97
CA LEU A 196 1.08 -14.35 -15.73
C LEU A 196 0.71 -12.89 -15.99
N LEU A 197 1.53 -11.94 -15.50
CA LEU A 197 1.31 -10.51 -15.74
C LEU A 197 1.44 -10.16 -17.24
N GLN A 198 2.37 -10.78 -17.95
CA GLN A 198 2.51 -10.64 -19.40
C GLN A 198 1.29 -11.19 -20.14
N ALA A 199 0.76 -12.35 -19.73
CA ALA A 199 -0.45 -12.95 -20.31
C ALA A 199 -1.72 -12.11 -20.03
N LEU A 200 -1.72 -11.29 -18.97
CA LEU A 200 -2.75 -10.30 -18.66
C LEU A 200 -2.51 -8.93 -19.30
N ASP A 201 -1.51 -8.81 -20.20
CA ASP A 201 -1.14 -7.59 -20.89
C ASP A 201 -0.80 -6.42 -19.95
N PHE A 202 -0.18 -6.67 -18.81
CA PHE A 202 0.23 -5.59 -17.90
C PHE A 202 1.13 -4.58 -18.61
N ALA A 203 0.88 -3.30 -18.33
CA ALA A 203 1.74 -2.22 -18.80
C ALA A 203 2.94 -2.09 -17.83
N PHE A 204 4.11 -2.53 -18.28
CA PHE A 204 5.34 -2.43 -17.49
C PHE A 204 5.98 -1.07 -17.69
N ILE A 205 6.13 -0.30 -16.58
CA ILE A 205 6.71 1.04 -16.62
C ILE A 205 8.00 1.13 -15.80
N ASP A 206 8.97 1.85 -16.38
CA ASP A 206 10.18 2.25 -15.66
C ASP A 206 9.89 3.54 -14.86
N ARG A 207 9.80 3.42 -13.55
CA ARG A 207 9.50 4.55 -12.66
C ARG A 207 10.72 5.43 -12.37
N GLY A 208 11.92 5.03 -12.82
CA GLY A 208 13.16 5.79 -12.66
C GLY A 208 13.32 6.91 -13.69
N ASN A 209 12.63 6.83 -14.83
CA ASN A 209 12.76 7.79 -15.93
C ASN A 209 11.64 8.83 -15.89
N THR A 210 11.82 9.89 -15.08
CA THR A 210 10.83 10.98 -14.96
C THR A 210 10.78 11.91 -16.16
N ARG A 211 11.83 11.95 -17.02
CA ARG A 211 11.89 12.88 -18.17
C ARG A 211 10.88 12.55 -19.28
N ASN A 212 10.42 11.31 -19.37
CA ASN A 212 9.41 10.86 -20.33
C ASN A 212 8.22 10.17 -19.66
N ALA A 213 7.81 10.63 -18.47
CA ALA A 213 6.78 9.99 -17.68
C ALA A 213 5.45 9.78 -18.44
N ILE A 214 5.09 10.71 -19.32
CA ILE A 214 3.87 10.62 -20.14
C ILE A 214 4.02 9.56 -21.25
N ALA A 215 5.17 9.51 -21.93
CA ALA A 215 5.42 8.53 -22.97
C ALA A 215 5.45 7.09 -22.42
N THR A 216 5.84 6.90 -21.16
CA THR A 216 5.82 5.58 -20.51
C THR A 216 4.40 5.06 -20.24
N LEU A 217 3.38 5.92 -20.32
CA LEU A 217 1.97 5.53 -20.17
C LEU A 217 1.35 5.02 -21.49
N GLN A 218 1.98 5.27 -22.64
CA GLN A 218 1.43 4.90 -23.95
C GLN A 218 0.96 3.43 -24.03
N PRO A 219 1.71 2.43 -23.53
CA PRO A 219 1.23 1.05 -23.52
C PRO A 219 -0.09 0.85 -22.77
N ALA A 220 -0.33 1.60 -21.69
CA ALA A 220 -1.58 1.52 -20.94
C ALA A 220 -2.73 2.26 -21.65
N VAL A 221 -2.43 3.38 -22.33
CA VAL A 221 -3.40 4.07 -23.22
C VAL A 221 -3.87 3.15 -24.34
N ASP A 222 -2.96 2.44 -24.97
CA ASP A 222 -3.28 1.52 -26.07
C ASP A 222 -4.19 0.37 -25.59
N ARG A 223 -3.99 -0.13 -24.37
CA ARG A 223 -4.86 -1.15 -23.78
C ARG A 223 -6.27 -0.63 -23.55
N LEU A 224 -6.40 0.58 -23.02
CA LEU A 224 -7.72 1.24 -22.85
C LEU A 224 -8.43 1.42 -24.19
N ARG A 225 -7.73 1.90 -25.22
CA ARG A 225 -8.28 2.06 -26.57
C ARG A 225 -8.69 0.73 -27.21
N ASN A 226 -8.03 -0.36 -26.83
CA ASN A 226 -8.37 -1.72 -27.26
C ASN A 226 -9.44 -2.39 -26.38
N GLY A 227 -10.15 -1.63 -25.54
CA GLY A 227 -11.30 -2.11 -24.76
C GLY A 227 -10.95 -2.74 -23.41
N LEU A 228 -9.68 -2.69 -22.97
CA LEU A 228 -9.28 -3.16 -21.65
C LEU A 228 -9.34 -2.02 -20.64
N SER A 229 -9.93 -2.27 -19.48
CA SER A 229 -9.81 -1.34 -18.37
C SER A 229 -8.44 -1.46 -17.67
N VAL A 230 -7.94 -0.37 -17.11
CA VAL A 230 -6.63 -0.34 -16.45
C VAL A 230 -6.79 -0.03 -14.96
N VAL A 231 -6.19 -0.86 -14.11
CA VAL A 231 -6.17 -0.68 -12.65
C VAL A 231 -4.89 0.04 -12.24
N VAL A 232 -5.01 1.16 -11.55
CA VAL A 232 -3.86 2.00 -11.16
C VAL A 232 -4.00 2.50 -9.72
N ALA A 233 -2.90 2.41 -8.97
CA ALA A 233 -2.76 3.10 -7.68
C ALA A 233 -2.14 4.48 -7.92
N PRO A 234 -2.87 5.59 -7.75
CA PRO A 234 -2.35 6.93 -8.01
C PRO A 234 -1.22 7.33 -7.05
N GLU A 235 -1.10 6.69 -5.90
CA GLU A 235 0.02 6.87 -4.96
C GLU A 235 1.37 6.40 -5.55
N GLY A 236 1.34 5.51 -6.54
CA GLY A 236 2.52 4.95 -7.20
C GLY A 236 3.31 3.93 -6.38
N THR A 237 2.98 3.73 -5.13
CA THR A 237 3.59 2.71 -4.23
C THR A 237 2.63 2.37 -3.11
N ARG A 238 2.83 1.21 -2.47
CA ARG A 238 2.07 0.86 -1.26
C ARG A 238 2.38 1.81 -0.12
N SER A 239 1.35 2.29 0.56
CA SER A 239 1.48 3.10 1.77
C SER A 239 2.26 2.36 2.87
N ARG A 240 2.97 3.11 3.71
CA ARG A 240 3.68 2.57 4.88
C ARG A 240 2.78 2.45 6.11
N SER A 241 1.63 3.10 6.07
CA SER A 241 0.63 3.16 7.14
C SER A 241 -0.77 3.12 6.51
N PRO A 242 -1.85 2.97 7.28
CA PRO A 242 -3.22 3.03 6.77
C PRO A 242 -3.62 4.39 6.17
N ARG A 243 -2.77 5.41 6.31
CA ARG A 243 -3.06 6.76 5.77
C ARG A 243 -2.90 6.80 4.26
N LEU A 244 -3.80 7.54 3.62
CA LEU A 244 -3.76 7.79 2.18
C LEU A 244 -2.48 8.56 1.80
N GLY A 245 -1.77 8.08 0.78
CA GLY A 245 -0.60 8.75 0.23
C GLY A 245 -0.99 9.86 -0.76
N ARG A 246 -0.03 10.71 -1.11
CA ARG A 246 -0.24 11.75 -2.13
C ARG A 246 -0.48 11.11 -3.51
N PHE A 247 -1.50 11.60 -4.23
CA PHE A 247 -1.81 11.16 -5.58
C PHE A 247 -0.86 11.80 -6.60
N ARG A 248 -0.44 11.01 -7.58
CA ARG A 248 0.38 11.41 -8.72
C ARG A 248 -0.48 11.53 -9.96
N LYS A 249 -0.14 12.46 -10.84
CA LYS A 249 -0.91 12.79 -12.05
C LYS A 249 -1.00 11.66 -13.09
N GLY A 250 -0.11 10.66 -13.07
CA GLY A 250 0.01 9.65 -14.13
C GLY A 250 -1.29 8.90 -14.45
N ALA A 251 -2.05 8.48 -13.44
CA ALA A 251 -3.33 7.79 -13.66
C ALA A 251 -4.39 8.70 -14.30
N PHE A 252 -4.36 9.97 -13.98
CA PHE A 252 -5.27 10.99 -14.51
C PHE A 252 -4.93 11.33 -15.97
N HIS A 253 -3.66 11.52 -16.28
CA HIS A 253 -3.19 11.66 -17.68
C HIS A 253 -3.59 10.45 -18.54
N LEU A 254 -3.51 9.24 -17.96
CA LEU A 254 -3.92 8.02 -18.65
C LEU A 254 -5.40 8.06 -19.05
N ALA A 255 -6.29 8.44 -18.14
CA ALA A 255 -7.72 8.56 -18.42
C ALA A 255 -8.03 9.64 -19.45
N MET A 256 -7.40 10.81 -19.31
CA MET A 256 -7.56 11.92 -20.27
C MET A 256 -7.11 11.54 -21.69
N GLN A 257 -5.92 10.91 -21.83
CA GLN A 257 -5.39 10.51 -23.14
C GLN A 257 -6.21 9.41 -23.82
N ALA A 258 -6.79 8.53 -23.03
CA ALA A 258 -7.66 7.46 -23.52
C ALA A 258 -9.11 7.91 -23.71
N GLY A 259 -9.54 9.04 -23.14
CA GLY A 259 -10.92 9.54 -23.19
C GLY A 259 -11.91 8.65 -22.42
N VAL A 260 -11.45 7.99 -21.34
CA VAL A 260 -12.26 7.06 -20.54
C VAL A 260 -12.48 7.58 -19.13
N PRO A 261 -13.57 7.21 -18.43
CA PRO A 261 -13.82 7.67 -17.09
C PRO A 261 -12.84 7.08 -16.06
N LEU A 262 -12.71 7.79 -14.93
CA LEU A 262 -12.09 7.29 -13.72
C LEU A 262 -13.15 6.64 -12.83
N VAL A 263 -12.90 5.43 -12.34
CA VAL A 263 -13.78 4.76 -11.37
C VAL A 263 -13.01 4.55 -10.06
N PRO A 264 -13.31 5.31 -9.00
CA PRO A 264 -12.62 5.18 -7.74
C PRO A 264 -13.07 3.92 -6.98
N ILE A 265 -12.11 3.15 -6.48
CA ILE A 265 -12.30 1.98 -5.62
C ILE A 265 -11.55 2.24 -4.30
N VAL A 266 -12.29 2.48 -3.22
CA VAL A 266 -11.71 2.76 -1.91
C VAL A 266 -11.64 1.47 -1.10
N LEU A 267 -10.42 1.05 -0.77
CA LEU A 267 -10.12 -0.10 0.08
C LEU A 267 -9.92 0.41 1.51
N HIS A 268 -10.81 0.02 2.44
CA HIS A 268 -10.81 0.63 3.78
C HIS A 268 -9.77 0.04 4.73
N ASN A 269 -9.60 -1.28 4.74
CA ASN A 269 -8.89 -1.97 5.82
C ASN A 269 -8.03 -3.17 5.38
N THR A 270 -7.60 -3.24 4.13
CA THR A 270 -6.73 -4.33 3.66
C THR A 270 -5.39 -4.42 4.41
N TYR A 271 -4.89 -3.27 4.89
CA TYR A 271 -3.69 -3.20 5.72
C TYR A 271 -3.82 -4.01 7.02
N GLU A 272 -5.01 -4.07 7.62
CA GLU A 272 -5.26 -4.82 8.85
C GLU A 272 -5.17 -6.34 8.61
N MET A 273 -5.70 -6.80 7.45
CA MET A 273 -5.70 -8.22 7.08
C MET A 273 -4.32 -8.70 6.63
N MET A 274 -3.55 -7.84 5.94
CA MET A 274 -2.19 -8.15 5.53
C MET A 274 -1.33 -6.88 5.50
N PRO A 275 -0.66 -6.53 6.62
CA PRO A 275 0.22 -5.37 6.69
C PRO A 275 1.37 -5.42 5.68
N ARG A 276 1.86 -4.26 5.27
CA ARG A 276 3.01 -4.16 4.38
C ARG A 276 4.21 -4.94 4.92
N GLY A 277 4.82 -5.78 4.08
CA GLY A 277 5.96 -6.63 4.46
C GLY A 277 5.58 -7.92 5.21
N SER A 278 4.28 -8.13 5.47
CA SER A 278 3.76 -9.41 5.97
C SER A 278 3.27 -10.27 4.81
N MET A 279 3.50 -11.57 4.92
CA MET A 279 2.85 -12.59 4.07
C MET A 279 1.74 -13.33 4.81
N MET A 280 1.44 -12.93 6.06
CA MET A 280 0.45 -13.59 6.89
C MET A 280 -0.93 -12.99 6.66
N LEU A 281 -1.87 -13.83 6.24
CA LEU A 281 -3.27 -13.49 6.10
C LEU A 281 -3.97 -13.56 7.45
N ARG A 282 -4.75 -12.53 7.76
CA ARG A 282 -5.61 -12.45 8.95
C ARG A 282 -7.04 -12.52 8.51
N PRO A 283 -7.86 -13.39 9.11
CA PRO A 283 -9.28 -13.45 8.77
C PRO A 283 -10.01 -12.16 9.15
N GLY A 284 -11.05 -11.86 8.41
CA GLY A 284 -11.88 -10.68 8.64
C GLY A 284 -12.58 -10.20 7.38
N THR A 285 -13.33 -9.12 7.48
CA THR A 285 -14.07 -8.54 6.36
C THR A 285 -13.33 -7.31 5.82
N VAL A 286 -12.94 -7.35 4.55
CA VAL A 286 -12.45 -6.20 3.79
C VAL A 286 -13.64 -5.42 3.27
N ARG A 287 -13.73 -4.14 3.64
CA ARG A 287 -14.75 -3.23 3.12
C ARG A 287 -14.23 -2.48 1.90
N VAL A 288 -15.04 -2.46 0.84
CA VAL A 288 -14.73 -1.81 -0.44
C VAL A 288 -15.86 -0.89 -0.83
N SER A 289 -15.54 0.36 -1.14
CA SER A 289 -16.50 1.30 -1.72
C SER A 289 -16.11 1.61 -3.16
N VAL A 290 -16.97 1.26 -4.11
CA VAL A 290 -16.84 1.64 -5.50
C VAL A 290 -17.69 2.88 -5.73
N LEU A 291 -17.05 3.98 -6.04
CA LEU A 291 -17.71 5.26 -6.18
C LEU A 291 -18.18 5.49 -7.62
N SER A 292 -19.07 6.46 -7.81
CA SER A 292 -19.57 6.83 -9.13
C SER A 292 -18.43 7.19 -10.07
N PRO A 293 -18.52 6.81 -11.35
CA PRO A 293 -17.54 7.17 -12.36
C PRO A 293 -17.38 8.68 -12.49
N ILE A 294 -16.15 9.13 -12.63
CA ILE A 294 -15.79 10.53 -12.81
C ILE A 294 -15.47 10.75 -14.28
N ASP A 295 -16.22 11.61 -14.93
CA ASP A 295 -15.97 12.00 -16.31
C ASP A 295 -14.75 12.94 -16.39
N VAL A 296 -13.82 12.62 -17.27
CA VAL A 296 -12.59 13.41 -17.47
C VAL A 296 -12.68 14.30 -18.72
N ARG A 297 -13.80 14.29 -19.43
CA ARG A 297 -14.00 15.17 -20.61
C ARG A 297 -13.98 16.62 -20.18
N GLY A 298 -13.21 17.42 -20.89
CA GLY A 298 -13.01 18.83 -20.55
C GLY A 298 -11.89 19.08 -19.52
N TRP A 299 -11.26 18.06 -18.96
CA TRP A 299 -10.06 18.23 -18.16
C TRP A 299 -8.88 18.64 -19.04
N THR A 300 -8.09 19.58 -18.57
CA THR A 300 -6.88 20.07 -19.24
C THR A 300 -5.66 19.89 -18.34
N THR A 301 -4.46 20.05 -18.90
CA THR A 301 -3.23 20.03 -18.11
C THR A 301 -3.21 21.12 -17.04
N ASP A 302 -3.85 22.26 -17.32
CA ASP A 302 -3.86 23.43 -16.43
C ASP A 302 -4.79 23.23 -15.23
N THR A 303 -5.91 22.50 -15.41
CA THR A 303 -6.88 22.19 -14.35
C THR A 303 -6.59 20.88 -13.64
N LEU A 304 -5.61 20.11 -14.11
CA LEU A 304 -5.36 18.75 -13.62
C LEU A 304 -4.98 18.69 -12.13
N ASP A 305 -4.26 19.68 -11.60
CA ASP A 305 -3.87 19.70 -10.19
C ASP A 305 -5.09 19.77 -9.28
N ASP A 306 -6.07 20.57 -9.63
CA ASP A 306 -7.31 20.73 -8.87
C ASP A 306 -8.13 19.44 -8.92
N HIS A 307 -8.26 18.82 -10.08
CA HIS A 307 -8.96 17.54 -10.23
C HIS A 307 -8.29 16.40 -9.44
N VAL A 308 -6.95 16.35 -9.43
CA VAL A 308 -6.21 15.36 -8.61
C VAL A 308 -6.47 15.59 -7.13
N ALA A 309 -6.48 16.85 -6.68
CA ALA A 309 -6.77 17.20 -5.29
C ALA A 309 -8.21 16.83 -4.91
N ASP A 310 -9.18 17.11 -5.77
CA ASP A 310 -10.60 16.77 -5.55
C ASP A 310 -10.82 15.26 -5.42
N VAL A 311 -10.21 14.47 -6.33
CA VAL A 311 -10.31 13.01 -6.26
C VAL A 311 -9.58 12.47 -5.02
N GLN A 312 -8.43 13.01 -4.64
CA GLN A 312 -7.76 12.62 -3.40
C GLN A 312 -8.61 12.94 -2.18
N ALA A 313 -9.23 14.11 -2.13
CA ALA A 313 -10.15 14.49 -1.07
C ALA A 313 -11.40 13.60 -1.01
N LEU A 314 -11.91 13.15 -2.17
CA LEU A 314 -13.01 12.18 -2.25
C LEU A 314 -12.61 10.84 -1.60
N PHE A 315 -11.42 10.31 -1.89
CA PHE A 315 -10.91 9.11 -1.23
C PHE A 315 -10.78 9.31 0.28
N GLN A 316 -10.23 10.45 0.73
CA GLN A 316 -10.05 10.73 2.16
C GLN A 316 -11.41 10.78 2.87
N ARG A 317 -12.39 11.53 2.35
CA ARG A 317 -13.74 11.59 2.93
C ARG A 317 -14.40 10.20 3.01
N THR A 318 -14.23 9.37 1.99
CA THR A 318 -14.79 8.00 1.97
C THR A 318 -14.12 7.11 3.01
N LEU A 319 -12.80 7.26 3.21
CA LEU A 319 -12.09 6.53 4.27
C LEU A 319 -12.52 6.98 5.66
N ASP A 320 -12.68 8.29 5.87
CA ASP A 320 -13.06 8.86 7.16
C ASP A 320 -14.49 8.51 7.56
N SER A 321 -15.44 8.46 6.60
CA SER A 321 -16.83 8.07 6.84
C SER A 321 -17.03 6.61 7.29
N ALA A 322 -16.06 5.75 7.06
CA ALA A 322 -16.12 4.35 7.47
C ALA A 322 -15.57 4.10 8.90
N VAL A 323 -15.01 5.13 9.53
CA VAL A 323 -14.47 5.08 10.90
C VAL A 323 -15.50 5.57 11.93
N ALA A 324 -16.54 6.28 11.47
CA ALA A 324 -17.68 6.70 12.27
C ALA A 324 -18.76 5.61 12.32
#